data_ecb89f76ca6c9261c9db090e23307c09
#
_entry.id   ecb89f76ca6c9261c9db090e23307c09
#
_cell.length_a   1.000
_cell.length_b   1.000
_cell.length_c   1.000
_cell.angle_alpha   90.00
_cell.angle_beta   90.00
_cell.angle_gamma   90.00
#
_symmetry.space_group_name_H-M   'P 1'
#
loop_
_entity.id
_entity.type
_entity.pdbx_description
1 polymer ?
#
loop_
_entity_poly.entity_id
_entity_poly.type
_entity_poly.pdbx_seq_one_letter_code
_entity_poly.pdbx_strand_id
1 'polypeptide(L)'
;MNDSVLKTLTVSFLVCLFCSLIVSYAAVSLRDMQNLNKLNDQRIKILKTAAIYDPNLSIESQFARLTLKFVDFSSGDLLDEYADYDLETYDPVYFSKQADHSSPIPAAEDIAIVKNKENIGKIYLLKDSSNKLQKIILPIRG
;
A
#
# COMPACT_ATOMS: atom_id res chain seq x y z
N MET A 1 10.87 -40.09 39.84
CA MET A 1 10.09 -39.99 38.60
C MET A 1 9.76 -38.56 38.19
N ASN A 2 9.59 -37.60 39.12
CA ASN A 2 9.23 -36.24 38.79
C ASN A 2 10.37 -35.41 38.11
N ASP A 3 11.63 -35.71 38.39
CA ASP A 3 12.78 -35.00 37.83
C ASP A 3 12.92 -35.17 36.31
N SER A 4 12.53 -36.31 35.78
CA SER A 4 12.56 -36.59 34.35
C SER A 4 11.51 -35.76 33.59
N VAL A 5 10.29 -35.63 34.13
CA VAL A 5 9.23 -34.82 33.50
C VAL A 5 9.57 -33.34 33.49
N LEU A 6 10.05 -32.81 34.64
CA LEU A 6 10.46 -31.41 34.75
C LEU A 6 11.61 -31.10 33.78
N LYS A 7 12.59 -31.98 33.69
CA LYS A 7 13.72 -31.83 32.76
C LYS A 7 13.25 -31.80 31.31
N THR A 8 12.34 -32.68 30.92
CA THR A 8 11.79 -32.73 29.57
C THR A 8 11.01 -31.43 29.23
N LEU A 9 10.17 -30.99 30.19
CA LEU A 9 9.42 -29.73 30.00
C LEU A 9 10.36 -28.53 29.86
N THR A 10 11.41 -28.46 30.68
CA THR A 10 12.38 -27.34 30.60
C THR A 10 13.11 -27.35 29.27
N VAL A 11 13.58 -28.50 28.80
CA VAL A 11 14.27 -28.63 27.51
C VAL A 11 13.32 -28.25 26.36
N SER A 12 12.09 -28.74 26.35
CA SER A 12 11.11 -28.37 25.32
C SER A 12 10.82 -26.89 25.30
N PHE A 13 10.66 -26.27 26.49
CA PHE A 13 10.43 -24.84 26.61
C PHE A 13 11.62 -24.03 26.05
N LEU A 14 12.85 -24.41 26.40
CA LEU A 14 14.06 -23.73 25.92
C LEU A 14 14.20 -23.84 24.38
N VAL A 15 13.92 -25.02 23.81
CA VAL A 15 13.94 -25.21 22.35
C VAL A 15 12.91 -24.34 21.67
N CYS A 16 11.64 -24.32 22.17
CA CYS A 16 10.60 -23.46 21.62
C CYS A 16 10.96 -21.98 21.71
N LEU A 17 11.53 -21.55 22.83
CA LEU A 17 11.96 -20.16 23.03
C LEU A 17 13.08 -19.79 22.06
N PHE A 18 14.07 -20.65 21.89
CA PHE A 18 15.16 -20.41 20.96
C PHE A 18 14.67 -20.33 19.50
N CYS A 19 13.82 -21.28 19.08
CA CYS A 19 13.24 -21.26 17.74
C CYS A 19 12.38 -20.01 17.52
N SER A 20 11.59 -19.57 18.50
CA SER A 20 10.76 -18.36 18.37
C SER A 20 11.59 -17.10 18.25
N LEU A 21 12.71 -17.01 18.95
CA LEU A 21 13.65 -15.87 18.82
C LEU A 21 14.26 -15.80 17.41
N ILE A 22 14.69 -16.94 16.85
CA ILE A 22 15.26 -16.99 15.49
C ILE A 22 14.21 -16.55 14.46
N VAL A 23 13.00 -17.09 14.53
CA VAL A 23 11.92 -16.75 13.59
C VAL A 23 11.53 -15.28 13.73
N SER A 24 11.43 -14.77 14.95
CA SER A 24 11.11 -13.38 15.22
C SER A 24 12.18 -12.43 14.64
N TYR A 25 13.46 -12.74 14.88
CA TYR A 25 14.57 -11.97 14.33
C TYR A 25 14.56 -11.95 12.79
N ALA A 26 14.38 -13.11 12.17
CA ALA A 26 14.29 -13.22 10.71
C ALA A 26 13.10 -12.43 10.15
N ALA A 27 11.93 -12.51 10.80
CA ALA A 27 10.74 -11.78 10.38
C ALA A 27 10.94 -10.26 10.45
N VAL A 28 11.56 -9.75 11.51
CA VAL A 28 11.84 -8.31 11.66
C VAL A 28 12.88 -7.84 10.64
N SER A 29 13.97 -8.57 10.48
CA SER A 29 15.04 -8.16 9.56
C SER A 29 14.67 -8.21 8.07
N LEU A 30 13.70 -9.06 7.70
CA LEU A 30 13.19 -9.14 6.32
C LEU A 30 12.05 -8.14 6.03
N ARG A 31 11.48 -7.52 7.05
CA ARG A 31 10.29 -6.66 6.90
C ARG A 31 10.53 -5.47 5.98
N ASP A 32 11.67 -4.81 6.10
CA ASP A 32 12.00 -3.64 5.29
C ASP A 32 12.18 -4.02 3.82
N MET A 33 12.85 -5.13 3.54
CA MET A 33 12.98 -5.67 2.19
C MET A 33 11.64 -6.04 1.57
N GLN A 34 10.75 -6.65 2.35
CA GLN A 34 9.40 -6.99 1.90
C GLN A 34 8.57 -5.74 1.59
N ASN A 35 8.67 -4.70 2.41
CA ASN A 35 7.98 -3.42 2.18
C ASN A 35 8.49 -2.73 0.91
N LEU A 36 9.81 -2.69 0.70
CA LEU A 36 10.42 -2.14 -0.51
C LEU A 36 9.98 -2.91 -1.77
N ASN A 37 10.01 -4.24 -1.71
CA ASN A 37 9.57 -5.07 -2.83
C ASN A 37 8.08 -4.84 -3.15
N LYS A 38 7.23 -4.77 -2.13
CA LYS A 38 5.80 -4.49 -2.29
C LYS A 38 5.57 -3.11 -2.94
N LEU A 39 6.31 -2.10 -2.53
CA LEU A 39 6.23 -0.75 -3.09
C LEU A 39 6.69 -0.73 -4.54
N ASN A 40 7.80 -1.40 -4.86
CA ASN A 40 8.28 -1.54 -6.22
C ASN A 40 7.31 -2.29 -7.13
N ASP A 41 6.68 -3.36 -6.65
CA ASP A 41 5.65 -4.09 -7.38
C ASP A 41 4.43 -3.22 -7.70
N GLN A 42 4.01 -2.37 -6.74
CA GLN A 42 2.93 -1.41 -6.97
C GLN A 42 3.33 -0.37 -8.03
N ARG A 43 4.53 0.19 -7.94
CA ARG A 43 5.06 1.14 -8.93
C ARG A 43 5.14 0.52 -10.33
N ILE A 44 5.64 -0.71 -10.45
CA ILE A 44 5.69 -1.45 -11.73
C ILE A 44 4.29 -1.64 -12.32
N LYS A 45 3.29 -2.00 -11.50
CA LYS A 45 1.91 -2.15 -11.96
C LYS A 45 1.35 -0.83 -12.52
N ILE A 46 1.60 0.29 -11.83
CA ILE A 46 1.19 1.61 -12.28
C ILE A 46 1.88 1.97 -13.61
N LEU A 47 3.20 1.77 -13.71
CA LEU A 47 3.97 2.04 -14.92
C LEU A 47 3.51 1.19 -16.11
N LYS A 48 3.19 -0.09 -15.89
CA LYS A 48 2.61 -0.98 -16.92
C LYS A 48 1.23 -0.50 -17.36
N THR A 49 0.39 -0.07 -16.43
CA THR A 49 -0.94 0.49 -16.74
C THR A 49 -0.82 1.79 -17.53
N ALA A 50 0.16 2.62 -17.18
CA ALA A 50 0.50 3.83 -17.94
C ALA A 50 1.09 3.53 -19.34
N ALA A 51 1.52 2.28 -19.60
CA ALA A 51 2.23 1.83 -20.82
C ALA A 51 3.57 2.57 -21.04
N ILE A 52 4.30 2.86 -19.94
CA ILE A 52 5.62 3.50 -19.96
C ILE A 52 6.70 2.66 -19.26
N TYR A 53 6.37 1.43 -18.86
CA TYR A 53 7.32 0.54 -18.18
C TYR A 53 8.39 0.02 -19.14
N ASP A 54 9.65 0.25 -18.82
CA ASP A 54 10.83 -0.32 -19.49
C ASP A 54 11.69 -1.07 -18.44
N PRO A 55 11.93 -2.39 -18.61
CA PRO A 55 12.72 -3.17 -17.67
C PRO A 55 14.22 -2.78 -17.64
N ASN A 56 14.72 -2.03 -18.62
CA ASN A 56 16.10 -1.57 -18.68
C ASN A 56 16.37 -0.26 -17.92
N LEU A 57 15.31 0.42 -17.50
CA LEU A 57 15.39 1.67 -16.75
C LEU A 57 15.03 1.48 -15.27
N SER A 58 15.57 2.32 -14.40
CA SER A 58 15.22 2.25 -12.98
C SER A 58 13.74 2.61 -12.77
N ILE A 59 13.08 1.95 -11.81
CA ILE A 59 11.67 2.16 -11.48
C ILE A 59 11.45 3.61 -11.05
N GLU A 60 12.37 4.15 -10.25
CA GLU A 60 12.31 5.51 -9.71
C GLU A 60 12.32 6.55 -10.85
N SER A 61 13.22 6.40 -11.82
CA SER A 61 13.32 7.35 -12.95
C SER A 61 12.07 7.37 -13.83
N GLN A 62 11.44 6.19 -14.00
CA GLN A 62 10.20 6.09 -14.75
C GLN A 62 9.02 6.63 -13.96
N PHE A 63 8.97 6.35 -12.65
CA PHE A 63 7.91 6.80 -11.77
C PHE A 63 7.93 8.33 -11.57
N ALA A 64 9.10 8.96 -11.59
CA ALA A 64 9.26 10.41 -11.55
C ALA A 64 8.60 11.16 -12.73
N ARG A 65 8.24 10.46 -13.81
CA ARG A 65 7.47 11.02 -14.94
C ARG A 65 5.99 11.17 -14.65
N LEU A 66 5.51 10.52 -13.58
CA LEU A 66 4.12 10.61 -13.13
C LEU A 66 3.99 11.74 -12.11
N THR A 67 2.99 12.58 -12.28
CA THR A 67 2.61 13.56 -11.27
C THR A 67 1.53 12.97 -10.39
N LEU A 68 1.78 12.87 -9.09
CA LEU A 68 0.81 12.42 -8.11
C LEU A 68 -0.05 13.60 -7.67
N LYS A 69 -1.35 13.37 -7.53
CA LYS A 69 -2.29 14.35 -6.97
C LYS A 69 -3.35 13.64 -6.13
N PHE A 70 -3.90 14.38 -5.18
CA PHE A 70 -5.14 14.00 -4.54
C PHE A 70 -6.34 14.38 -5.42
N VAL A 71 -7.41 13.65 -5.30
CA VAL A 71 -8.71 13.97 -5.91
C VAL A 71 -9.79 13.84 -4.87
N ASP A 72 -10.59 14.87 -4.73
CA ASP A 72 -11.83 14.83 -3.93
C ASP A 72 -12.93 14.17 -4.77
N PHE A 73 -13.41 13.02 -4.33
CA PHE A 73 -14.44 12.28 -5.06
C PHE A 73 -15.83 12.92 -4.98
N SER A 74 -16.04 13.91 -4.12
CA SER A 74 -17.30 14.63 -4.02
C SER A 74 -17.41 15.80 -4.99
N SER A 75 -16.34 16.56 -5.16
CA SER A 75 -16.27 17.73 -6.04
C SER A 75 -15.60 17.44 -7.39
N GLY A 76 -14.72 16.44 -7.46
CA GLY A 76 -13.87 16.14 -8.61
C GLY A 76 -12.63 17.02 -8.69
N ASP A 77 -12.37 17.82 -7.66
CA ASP A 77 -11.23 18.74 -7.64
C ASP A 77 -9.91 17.99 -7.43
N LEU A 78 -8.86 18.49 -8.10
CA LEU A 78 -7.49 18.01 -7.91
C LEU A 78 -6.79 18.89 -6.88
N LEU A 79 -6.24 18.22 -5.86
CA LEU A 79 -5.54 18.86 -4.76
C LEU A 79 -4.07 18.49 -4.81
N ASP A 80 -3.19 19.46 -4.58
CA ASP A 80 -1.76 19.21 -4.42
C ASP A 80 -1.42 18.71 -3.03
N GLU A 81 -2.20 19.13 -2.04
CA GLU A 81 -2.03 18.80 -0.62
C GLU A 81 -3.38 18.42 -0.02
N TYR A 82 -3.40 17.50 0.91
CA TYR A 82 -4.58 17.12 1.68
C TYR A 82 -4.20 16.92 3.14
N ALA A 83 -4.60 17.86 4.01
CA ALA A 83 -4.22 17.91 5.42
C ALA A 83 -2.68 17.75 5.56
N ASP A 84 -2.23 17.01 6.57
CA ASP A 84 -0.80 16.73 6.81
C ASP A 84 -0.35 15.39 6.15
N TYR A 85 -1.07 14.91 5.11
CA TYR A 85 -0.77 13.63 4.49
C TYR A 85 0.12 13.79 3.26
N ASP A 86 1.19 13.00 3.26
CA ASP A 86 2.09 12.88 2.11
C ASP A 86 1.46 11.98 1.03
N LEU A 87 1.49 12.44 -0.21
CA LEU A 87 1.01 11.73 -1.40
C LEU A 87 1.63 10.34 -1.57
N GLU A 88 2.90 10.15 -1.23
CA GLU A 88 3.56 8.87 -1.40
C GLU A 88 3.08 7.84 -0.37
N THR A 89 2.91 8.25 0.87
CA THR A 89 2.54 7.39 2.00
C THR A 89 1.04 7.23 2.19
N TYR A 90 0.23 8.07 1.53
CA TYR A 90 -1.22 8.00 1.61
C TYR A 90 -1.76 6.65 1.12
N ASP A 91 -2.46 5.93 2.01
CA ASP A 91 -3.12 4.65 1.71
C ASP A 91 -4.65 4.81 1.73
N PRO A 92 -5.32 4.85 0.56
CA PRO A 92 -6.78 4.97 0.48
C PRO A 92 -7.53 3.85 1.23
N VAL A 93 -6.94 2.64 1.31
CA VAL A 93 -7.56 1.51 2.03
C VAL A 93 -7.58 1.75 3.53
N TYR A 94 -6.54 2.36 4.07
CA TYR A 94 -6.50 2.74 5.48
C TYR A 94 -7.56 3.82 5.78
N PHE A 95 -7.63 4.86 4.95
CA PHE A 95 -8.57 5.97 5.15
C PHE A 95 -10.02 5.60 4.92
N SER A 96 -10.32 4.64 4.04
CA SER A 96 -11.70 4.14 3.87
C SER A 96 -12.29 3.49 5.12
N LYS A 97 -11.45 3.12 6.09
CA LYS A 97 -11.88 2.54 7.37
C LYS A 97 -12.10 3.58 8.47
N GLN A 98 -11.73 4.84 8.23
CA GLN A 98 -11.89 5.94 9.18
C GLN A 98 -13.15 6.72 8.87
N ALA A 99 -14.00 6.92 9.88
CA ALA A 99 -15.30 7.59 9.71
C ALA A 99 -15.18 9.03 9.18
N ASP A 100 -14.12 9.74 9.59
CA ASP A 100 -13.91 11.16 9.22
C ASP A 100 -13.41 11.32 7.77
N HIS A 101 -12.89 10.26 7.17
CA HIS A 101 -12.27 10.28 5.84
C HIS A 101 -12.97 9.38 4.81
N SER A 102 -14.09 8.79 5.20
CA SER A 102 -14.83 7.86 4.35
C SER A 102 -16.35 8.12 4.40
N SER A 103 -17.00 7.72 3.33
CA SER A 103 -18.45 7.75 3.21
C SER A 103 -19.00 6.33 3.02
N PRO A 104 -20.11 5.97 3.66
CA PRO A 104 -20.72 4.66 3.49
C PRO A 104 -21.25 4.48 2.06
N ILE A 105 -21.08 3.30 1.50
CA ILE A 105 -21.67 2.92 0.22
C ILE A 105 -23.06 2.33 0.52
N PRO A 106 -24.14 2.80 -0.15
CA PRO A 106 -25.44 2.20 0.02
C PRO A 106 -25.43 0.71 -0.30
N ALA A 107 -26.07 -0.12 0.53
CA ALA A 107 -26.05 -1.58 0.39
C ALA A 107 -26.51 -2.08 -0.99
N ALA A 108 -27.37 -1.32 -1.68
CA ALA A 108 -27.85 -1.65 -3.03
C ALA A 108 -26.77 -1.42 -4.11
N GLU A 109 -25.77 -0.60 -3.84
CA GLU A 109 -24.69 -0.24 -4.78
C GLU A 109 -23.38 -0.97 -4.45
N ASP A 110 -23.24 -1.52 -3.23
CA ASP A 110 -22.03 -2.16 -2.74
C ASP A 110 -21.94 -3.63 -3.18
N ILE A 111 -21.78 -3.85 -4.49
CA ILE A 111 -21.64 -5.19 -5.09
C ILE A 111 -20.35 -5.88 -4.62
N ALA A 112 -19.29 -5.12 -4.37
CA ALA A 112 -17.99 -5.62 -3.97
C ALA A 112 -17.82 -5.80 -2.45
N ILE A 113 -18.85 -5.47 -1.66
CA ILE A 113 -18.86 -5.56 -0.18
C ILE A 113 -17.70 -4.75 0.44
N VAL A 114 -17.43 -3.58 -0.11
CA VAL A 114 -16.39 -2.65 0.36
C VAL A 114 -16.84 -1.87 1.60
N LYS A 115 -18.14 -1.64 1.75
CA LYS A 115 -18.85 -0.92 2.83
C LYS A 115 -18.64 0.59 2.82
N ASN A 116 -17.42 1.05 2.78
CA ASN A 116 -17.08 2.48 2.80
C ASN A 116 -16.11 2.80 1.65
N LYS A 117 -16.30 3.97 1.04
CA LYS A 117 -15.36 4.56 0.08
C LYS A 117 -14.62 5.71 0.75
N GLU A 118 -13.36 5.87 0.43
CA GLU A 118 -12.60 7.05 0.80
C GLU A 118 -13.18 8.31 0.13
N ASN A 119 -13.16 9.44 0.85
CA ASN A 119 -13.61 10.73 0.29
C ASN A 119 -12.54 11.34 -0.63
N ILE A 120 -11.28 11.07 -0.32
CA ILE A 120 -10.13 11.57 -1.07
C ILE A 120 -9.36 10.37 -1.64
N GLY A 121 -9.11 10.40 -2.94
CA GLY A 121 -8.31 9.40 -3.64
C GLY A 121 -6.95 9.93 -4.06
N LYS A 122 -6.07 9.00 -4.44
CA LYS A 122 -4.78 9.30 -5.05
C LYS A 122 -4.81 8.93 -6.53
N ILE A 123 -4.37 9.83 -7.39
CA ILE A 123 -4.30 9.60 -8.83
C ILE A 123 -2.90 9.89 -9.35
N TYR A 124 -2.58 9.29 -10.48
CA TYR A 124 -1.33 9.48 -11.19
C TYR A 124 -1.61 10.08 -12.55
N LEU A 125 -0.97 11.19 -12.84
CA LEU A 125 -1.12 11.92 -14.09
C LEU A 125 0.15 11.74 -14.94
N LEU A 126 0.00 11.24 -16.15
CA LEU A 126 1.07 11.23 -17.14
C LEU A 126 0.91 12.42 -18.06
N LYS A 127 1.93 13.27 -18.12
CA LYS A 127 2.00 14.44 -18.99
C LYS A 127 3.04 14.22 -20.08
N ASP A 128 2.84 14.84 -21.22
CA ASP A 128 3.84 14.84 -22.29
C ASP A 128 4.90 15.95 -22.07
N SER A 129 5.88 16.02 -22.97
CA SER A 129 6.94 17.05 -22.96
C SER A 129 6.42 18.49 -23.06
N SER A 130 5.18 18.68 -23.51
CA SER A 130 4.49 19.96 -23.60
C SER A 130 3.63 20.27 -22.37
N ASN A 131 3.79 19.48 -21.27
CA ASN A 131 2.99 19.55 -20.04
C ASN A 131 1.49 19.29 -20.24
N LYS A 132 1.09 18.72 -21.38
CA LYS A 132 -0.29 18.36 -21.68
C LYS A 132 -0.61 16.97 -21.08
N LEU A 133 -1.76 16.85 -20.46
CA LEU A 133 -2.24 15.62 -19.87
C LEU A 133 -2.46 14.55 -20.97
N GLN A 134 -1.77 13.42 -20.86
CA GLN A 134 -1.93 12.26 -21.74
C GLN A 134 -2.81 11.17 -21.14
N LYS A 135 -2.57 10.85 -19.87
CA LYS A 135 -3.27 9.74 -19.19
C LYS A 135 -3.52 10.09 -17.73
N ILE A 136 -4.62 9.57 -17.21
CA ILE A 136 -4.95 9.54 -15.78
C ILE A 136 -5.01 8.08 -15.37
N ILE A 137 -4.29 7.71 -14.31
CA ILE A 137 -4.30 6.38 -13.72
C ILE A 137 -4.96 6.50 -12.35
N LEU A 138 -6.10 5.86 -12.18
CA LEU A 138 -6.86 5.84 -10.94
C LEU A 138 -6.75 4.43 -10.35
N PRO A 139 -6.16 4.25 -9.16
CA PRO A 139 -6.21 2.99 -8.42
C PRO A 139 -7.64 2.73 -7.96
N ILE A 140 -8.23 1.65 -8.40
CA ILE A 140 -9.57 1.22 -7.97
C ILE A 140 -9.46 -0.06 -7.13
N ARG A 141 -10.39 -0.18 -6.19
CA ARG A 141 -10.58 -1.41 -5.39
C ARG A 141 -11.78 -2.19 -5.93
N GLY A 142 -11.65 -3.47 -5.91
CA GLY A 142 -12.72 -4.41 -6.20
C GLY A 142 -12.53 -5.69 -5.42
#